data_5210f677dbb30414d9a30d31f7f48753
#
_entry.id   5210f677dbb30414d9a30d31f7f48753
#
_cell.length_a   1.000
_cell.length_b   1.000
_cell.length_c   1.000
_cell.angle_alpha   90.00
_cell.angle_beta   90.00
_cell.angle_gamma   90.00
#
_symmetry.space_group_name_H-M   'P 1'
#
loop_
_entity.id
_entity.type
_entity.pdbx_description
1 polymer ?
#
loop_
_entity_poly.entity_id
_entity_poly.type
_entity_poly.pdbx_seq_one_letter_code
_entity_poly.pdbx_strand_id
1 'polypeptide(L)'
;MQVLLKLIGVDINETKKTSFESFGLRVLRSNSEYRGEETQKDYESIFNRLILPYFEKIEFHEISALDVTEFLGTLQSKHGYCYDRCIRVKRVLANILKAAFDEQLMPHNVMSMQLVEKFKFKQTPRNTKVYKVSEAQKILSLSKGWLKVFLELSLKYGLRTGEAIGLKWSDFDLERGYLQVHRSISKGRISDVSAIVHENKNHNREIFLFPETIDLLKSYANFRPDDEWLFVSKDGKPFKNAKTIVDFHFRPFLEEIGVEYKTLYATRRTYVSMMNQSSKVSLEDIQEVVGHVKGSSVTTKHYDLDCLEDVHKQKKAEEKSKIFNALLHIA
;
A
#
# COMPACT_ATOMS: atom_id res chain seq x y z
N MET A 1 2.01 -51.58 -5.28
CA MET A 1 3.03 -50.77 -4.51
C MET A 1 2.86 -50.94 -3.01
N GLN A 2 1.65 -50.77 -2.44
CA GLN A 2 1.39 -50.96 -0.99
C GLN A 2 1.70 -52.39 -0.47
N VAL A 3 1.51 -53.44 -1.26
CA VAL A 3 1.80 -54.82 -0.89
C VAL A 3 3.31 -55.11 -0.84
N LEU A 4 4.11 -54.46 -1.70
CA LEU A 4 5.57 -54.61 -1.73
C LEU A 4 6.26 -53.94 -0.53
N LEU A 5 5.73 -52.81 -0.07
CA LEU A 5 6.28 -52.06 1.06
C LEU A 5 6.01 -52.76 2.40
N LYS A 6 4.88 -53.47 2.53
CA LYS A 6 4.60 -54.35 3.69
C LYS A 6 5.58 -55.53 3.80
N LEU A 7 6.11 -56.02 2.68
CA LEU A 7 7.03 -57.18 2.63
C LEU A 7 8.46 -56.82 3.08
N ILE A 8 8.84 -55.55 3.07
CA ILE A 8 10.17 -55.06 3.48
C ILE A 8 10.17 -54.43 4.88
N GLY A 9 9.08 -54.62 5.66
CA GLY A 9 9.04 -54.22 7.07
C GLY A 9 9.04 -52.70 7.30
N VAL A 10 8.75 -51.90 6.27
CA VAL A 10 8.57 -50.47 6.44
C VAL A 10 7.14 -50.21 6.89
N ASP A 11 6.98 -49.90 8.16
CA ASP A 11 5.68 -49.59 8.74
C ASP A 11 5.26 -48.20 8.23
N ILE A 12 4.34 -48.17 7.25
CA ILE A 12 3.80 -46.94 6.64
C ILE A 12 2.95 -46.15 7.65
N ASN A 13 2.70 -46.68 8.84
CA ASN A 13 1.83 -46.08 9.86
C ASN A 13 2.51 -45.13 10.83
N GLU A 14 3.82 -44.84 10.72
CA GLU A 14 4.51 -43.77 11.46
C GLU A 14 4.70 -42.50 10.64
N THR A 15 3.88 -42.19 9.65
CA THR A 15 3.74 -40.81 9.19
C THR A 15 3.16 -40.02 10.35
N LYS A 16 3.99 -39.27 11.10
CA LYS A 16 3.56 -38.32 12.11
C LYS A 16 2.37 -37.56 11.56
N LYS A 17 1.20 -37.82 12.16
CA LYS A 17 -0.07 -37.19 11.78
C LYS A 17 0.09 -35.67 11.98
N THR A 18 0.62 -34.99 10.96
CA THR A 18 0.90 -33.58 11.04
C THR A 18 -0.41 -32.83 10.83
N SER A 19 -0.95 -32.24 11.87
CA SER A 19 -2.20 -31.48 11.76
C SER A 19 -2.05 -30.31 10.80
N PHE A 20 -3.13 -29.99 10.08
CA PHE A 20 -3.16 -28.84 9.17
C PHE A 20 -2.77 -27.54 9.90
N GLU A 21 -3.19 -27.38 11.16
CA GLU A 21 -2.86 -26.23 11.98
C GLU A 21 -1.36 -26.12 12.23
N SER A 22 -0.76 -27.17 12.81
CA SER A 22 0.66 -27.14 13.19
C SER A 22 1.57 -26.96 11.97
N PHE A 23 1.24 -27.62 10.86
CA PHE A 23 1.98 -27.49 9.61
C PHE A 23 1.83 -26.08 9.01
N GLY A 24 0.61 -25.59 8.89
CA GLY A 24 0.33 -24.26 8.32
C GLY A 24 1.05 -23.14 9.08
N LEU A 25 1.00 -23.15 10.41
CA LEU A 25 1.73 -22.18 11.23
C LEU A 25 3.25 -22.31 11.04
N ARG A 26 3.79 -23.52 10.97
CA ARG A 26 5.23 -23.73 10.70
C ARG A 26 5.64 -23.16 9.36
N VAL A 27 4.89 -23.40 8.30
CA VAL A 27 5.15 -22.86 6.95
C VAL A 27 5.07 -21.35 6.94
N LEU A 28 4.09 -20.76 7.62
CA LEU A 28 3.97 -19.30 7.67
C LEU A 28 5.12 -18.65 8.44
N ARG A 29 5.65 -19.31 9.47
CA ARG A 29 6.75 -18.82 10.29
C ARG A 29 8.14 -19.03 9.68
N SER A 30 8.33 -20.06 8.85
CA SER A 30 9.62 -20.36 8.22
C SER A 30 10.20 -19.20 7.41
N ASN A 31 9.36 -18.32 6.90
CA ASN A 31 9.77 -17.13 6.14
C ASN A 31 9.50 -15.81 6.89
N SER A 32 9.29 -15.85 8.22
CA SER A 32 8.95 -14.66 9.01
C SER A 32 10.08 -13.62 9.03
N GLU A 33 11.34 -14.05 8.99
CA GLU A 33 12.51 -13.17 8.97
C GLU A 33 12.59 -12.30 7.70
N TYR A 34 12.07 -12.80 6.58
CA TYR A 34 12.03 -12.09 5.30
C TYR A 34 10.74 -11.30 5.10
N ARG A 35 9.82 -11.32 6.06
CA ARG A 35 8.55 -10.60 5.99
C ARG A 35 8.48 -9.51 7.03
N GLY A 36 7.96 -8.35 6.66
CA GLY A 36 7.61 -7.35 7.66
C GLY A 36 6.57 -7.90 8.64
N GLU A 37 6.71 -7.61 9.93
CA GLU A 37 5.89 -8.14 11.04
C GLU A 37 4.37 -7.97 10.81
N GLU A 38 3.95 -6.85 10.22
CA GLU A 38 2.52 -6.62 9.89
C GLU A 38 1.99 -7.59 8.82
N THR A 39 2.84 -7.93 7.84
CA THR A 39 2.49 -8.93 6.83
C THR A 39 2.38 -10.31 7.44
N GLN A 40 3.27 -10.65 8.36
CA GLN A 40 3.25 -11.92 9.08
C GLN A 40 1.97 -12.03 9.93
N LYS A 41 1.62 -10.99 10.69
CA LYS A 41 0.37 -10.95 11.47
C LYS A 41 -0.88 -11.07 10.60
N ASP A 42 -0.89 -10.41 9.42
CA ASP A 42 -2.00 -10.54 8.47
C ASP A 42 -2.11 -11.97 7.93
N TYR A 43 -1.00 -12.63 7.60
CA TYR A 43 -0.98 -14.00 7.13
C TYR A 43 -1.48 -14.99 8.19
N GLU A 44 -1.02 -14.86 9.43
CA GLU A 44 -1.49 -15.69 10.55
C GLU A 44 -2.98 -15.43 10.84
N SER A 45 -3.42 -14.18 10.75
CA SER A 45 -4.84 -13.84 10.89
C SER A 45 -5.72 -14.44 9.78
N ILE A 46 -5.24 -14.41 8.53
CA ILE A 46 -5.92 -15.05 7.40
C ILE A 46 -6.00 -16.56 7.63
N PHE A 47 -4.90 -17.17 8.02
CA PHE A 47 -4.83 -18.61 8.28
C PHE A 47 -5.84 -19.01 9.37
N ASN A 48 -5.71 -18.42 10.56
CA ASN A 48 -6.51 -18.81 11.72
C ASN A 48 -8.01 -18.54 11.56
N ARG A 49 -8.38 -17.45 10.86
CA ARG A 49 -9.79 -17.04 10.75
C ARG A 49 -10.52 -17.57 9.54
N LEU A 50 -9.81 -17.88 8.46
CA LEU A 50 -10.43 -18.23 7.18
C LEU A 50 -10.03 -19.62 6.68
N ILE A 51 -8.72 -19.94 6.70
CA ILE A 51 -8.21 -21.16 6.09
C ILE A 51 -8.38 -22.33 7.06
N LEU A 52 -7.89 -22.21 8.28
CA LEU A 52 -7.91 -23.28 9.27
C LEU A 52 -9.32 -23.84 9.51
N PRO A 53 -10.37 -23.04 9.76
CA PRO A 53 -11.70 -23.58 10.03
C PRO A 53 -12.30 -24.37 8.86
N TYR A 54 -11.81 -24.17 7.64
CA TYR A 54 -12.27 -24.91 6.48
C TYR A 54 -11.51 -26.23 6.27
N PHE A 55 -10.18 -26.20 6.47
CA PHE A 55 -9.29 -27.32 6.12
C PHE A 55 -8.84 -28.16 7.32
N GLU A 56 -9.06 -27.76 8.56
CA GLU A 56 -8.54 -28.46 9.76
C GLU A 56 -8.98 -29.90 9.90
N LYS A 57 -10.14 -30.28 9.31
CA LYS A 57 -10.72 -31.60 9.38
C LYS A 57 -10.42 -32.49 8.15
N ILE A 58 -9.73 -31.94 7.17
CA ILE A 58 -9.38 -32.63 5.92
C ILE A 58 -7.90 -32.98 6.01
N GLU A 59 -7.59 -34.25 5.85
CA GLU A 59 -6.19 -34.68 5.80
C GLU A 59 -5.54 -34.19 4.51
N PHE A 60 -4.25 -33.82 4.55
CA PHE A 60 -3.57 -33.22 3.41
C PHE A 60 -3.69 -34.00 2.11
N HIS A 61 -3.62 -35.35 2.19
CA HIS A 61 -3.72 -36.20 1.01
C HIS A 61 -5.15 -36.30 0.43
N GLU A 62 -6.16 -35.87 1.16
CA GLU A 62 -7.57 -35.85 0.74
C GLU A 62 -7.96 -34.49 0.13
N ILE A 63 -7.18 -33.43 0.36
CA ILE A 63 -7.49 -32.09 -0.17
C ILE A 63 -7.46 -32.13 -1.71
N SER A 64 -8.62 -31.92 -2.31
CA SER A 64 -8.80 -31.87 -3.75
C SER A 64 -8.81 -30.44 -4.33
N ALA A 65 -8.67 -30.35 -5.66
CA ALA A 65 -8.85 -29.06 -6.35
C ALA A 65 -10.28 -28.50 -6.20
N LEU A 66 -11.27 -29.39 -5.99
CA LEU A 66 -12.66 -28.98 -5.77
C LEU A 66 -12.79 -28.28 -4.41
N ASP A 67 -12.24 -28.87 -3.33
CA ASP A 67 -12.26 -28.25 -1.99
C ASP A 67 -11.62 -26.85 -2.01
N VAL A 68 -10.48 -26.70 -2.71
CA VAL A 68 -9.82 -25.43 -2.85
C VAL A 68 -10.70 -24.41 -3.59
N THR A 69 -11.33 -24.79 -4.70
CA THR A 69 -12.16 -23.85 -5.47
C THR A 69 -13.46 -23.50 -4.76
N GLU A 70 -14.08 -24.45 -4.04
CA GLU A 70 -15.24 -24.18 -3.19
C GLU A 70 -14.88 -23.20 -2.08
N PHE A 71 -13.77 -23.42 -1.36
CA PHE A 71 -13.28 -22.47 -0.37
C PHE A 71 -13.07 -21.09 -0.98
N LEU A 72 -12.35 -21.00 -2.10
CA LEU A 72 -12.10 -19.70 -2.77
C LEU A 72 -13.42 -19.02 -3.17
N GLY A 73 -14.42 -19.77 -3.61
CA GLY A 73 -15.74 -19.26 -3.93
C GLY A 73 -16.45 -18.62 -2.73
N THR A 74 -16.28 -19.19 -1.52
CA THR A 74 -16.89 -18.64 -0.30
C THR A 74 -16.36 -17.24 0.07
N LEU A 75 -15.14 -16.89 -0.35
CA LEU A 75 -14.54 -15.60 0.01
C LEU A 75 -15.35 -14.41 -0.52
N GLN A 76 -15.92 -14.52 -1.71
CA GLN A 76 -16.78 -13.46 -2.24
C GLN A 76 -18.26 -13.69 -1.94
N SER A 77 -18.74 -14.95 -2.02
CA SER A 77 -20.16 -15.25 -1.87
C SER A 77 -20.65 -15.14 -0.42
N LYS A 78 -19.89 -15.64 0.54
CA LYS A 78 -20.27 -15.59 1.98
C LYS A 78 -19.66 -14.41 2.72
N HIS A 79 -18.39 -14.08 2.44
CA HIS A 79 -17.68 -13.05 3.19
C HIS A 79 -17.69 -11.67 2.51
N GLY A 80 -18.13 -11.58 1.26
CA GLY A 80 -18.19 -10.31 0.52
C GLY A 80 -16.82 -9.63 0.33
N TYR A 81 -15.71 -10.40 0.36
CA TYR A 81 -14.38 -9.80 0.27
C TYR A 81 -14.10 -9.24 -1.12
N CYS A 82 -13.39 -8.10 -1.14
CA CYS A 82 -12.92 -7.51 -2.38
C CYS A 82 -11.85 -8.39 -3.05
N TYR A 83 -11.66 -8.17 -4.35
CA TYR A 83 -10.71 -8.92 -5.18
C TYR A 83 -9.31 -9.03 -4.56
N ASP A 84 -8.74 -7.91 -4.10
CA ASP A 84 -7.39 -7.89 -3.54
C ASP A 84 -7.27 -8.73 -2.26
N ARG A 85 -8.32 -8.76 -1.42
CA ARG A 85 -8.36 -9.59 -0.22
C ARG A 85 -8.43 -11.08 -0.59
N CYS A 86 -9.26 -11.44 -1.57
CA CYS A 86 -9.37 -12.81 -2.06
C CYS A 86 -8.05 -13.33 -2.64
N ILE A 87 -7.35 -12.53 -3.44
CA ILE A 87 -6.02 -12.87 -3.97
C ILE A 87 -5.02 -13.10 -2.84
N ARG A 88 -5.07 -12.28 -1.78
CA ARG A 88 -4.18 -12.45 -0.62
C ARG A 88 -4.47 -13.75 0.12
N VAL A 89 -5.73 -14.09 0.36
CA VAL A 89 -6.12 -15.36 0.98
C VAL A 89 -5.65 -16.55 0.12
N LYS A 90 -5.90 -16.51 -1.20
CA LYS A 90 -5.42 -17.54 -2.15
C LYS A 90 -3.90 -17.70 -2.06
N ARG A 91 -3.14 -16.63 -1.93
CA ARG A 91 -1.68 -16.66 -1.80
C ARG A 91 -1.23 -17.34 -0.50
N VAL A 92 -1.89 -17.05 0.63
CA VAL A 92 -1.57 -17.69 1.92
C VAL A 92 -1.84 -19.17 1.85
N LEU A 93 -3.00 -19.59 1.31
CA LEU A 93 -3.34 -21.00 1.10
C LEU A 93 -2.33 -21.69 0.18
N ALA A 94 -1.97 -21.05 -0.93
CA ALA A 94 -1.02 -21.57 -1.89
C ALA A 94 0.37 -21.84 -1.27
N ASN A 95 0.84 -20.96 -0.40
CA ASN A 95 2.12 -21.19 0.31
C ASN A 95 2.07 -22.45 1.16
N ILE A 96 0.96 -22.72 1.83
CA ILE A 96 0.80 -23.88 2.71
C ILE A 96 0.67 -25.18 1.90
N LEU A 97 -0.22 -25.19 0.89
CA LEU A 97 -0.46 -26.40 0.10
C LEU A 97 0.73 -26.76 -0.79
N LYS A 98 1.46 -25.76 -1.31
CA LYS A 98 2.69 -26.00 -2.04
C LYS A 98 3.75 -26.64 -1.13
N ALA A 99 3.96 -26.09 0.07
CA ALA A 99 4.88 -26.67 1.04
C ALA A 99 4.46 -28.09 1.45
N ALA A 100 3.15 -28.36 1.60
CA ALA A 100 2.66 -29.71 1.89
C ALA A 100 2.95 -30.69 0.76
N PHE A 101 2.87 -30.25 -0.50
CA PHE A 101 3.28 -31.06 -1.64
C PHE A 101 4.79 -31.30 -1.66
N ASP A 102 5.60 -30.26 -1.43
CA ASP A 102 7.07 -30.35 -1.39
C ASP A 102 7.54 -31.30 -0.26
N GLU A 103 6.82 -31.35 0.88
CA GLU A 103 7.04 -32.28 2.01
C GLU A 103 6.34 -33.67 1.82
N GLN A 104 5.82 -33.94 0.65
CA GLN A 104 5.17 -35.21 0.28
C GLN A 104 3.93 -35.56 1.14
N LEU A 105 3.30 -34.63 1.80
CA LEU A 105 2.03 -34.81 2.51
C LEU A 105 0.84 -34.88 1.56
N MET A 106 1.01 -34.43 0.32
CA MET A 106 0.01 -34.44 -0.74
C MET A 106 0.55 -35.15 -1.97
N PRO A 107 -0.26 -36.00 -2.64
CA PRO A 107 0.19 -36.70 -3.86
C PRO A 107 0.35 -35.78 -5.07
N HIS A 108 -0.33 -34.65 -5.07
CA HIS A 108 -0.34 -33.67 -6.18
C HIS A 108 -0.33 -32.26 -5.66
N ASN A 109 0.29 -31.35 -6.42
CA ASN A 109 0.17 -29.90 -6.16
C ASN A 109 -1.21 -29.41 -6.66
N VAL A 110 -2.21 -29.42 -5.77
CA VAL A 110 -3.58 -29.02 -6.13
C VAL A 110 -3.68 -27.56 -6.61
N MET A 111 -2.74 -26.71 -6.20
CA MET A 111 -2.72 -25.29 -6.62
C MET A 111 -2.36 -25.11 -8.10
N SER A 112 -1.65 -26.09 -8.71
CA SER A 112 -1.31 -26.10 -10.14
C SER A 112 -2.33 -26.87 -11.00
N MET A 113 -3.37 -27.44 -10.39
CA MET A 113 -4.43 -28.10 -11.16
C MET A 113 -5.27 -27.06 -11.92
N GLN A 114 -5.65 -27.43 -13.15
CA GLN A 114 -6.35 -26.55 -14.09
C GLN A 114 -7.59 -25.88 -13.48
N LEU A 115 -8.33 -26.58 -12.63
CA LEU A 115 -9.51 -26.07 -11.95
C LEU A 115 -9.17 -24.86 -11.04
N VAL A 116 -8.08 -24.96 -10.26
CA VAL A 116 -7.64 -23.90 -9.35
C VAL A 116 -6.94 -22.76 -10.10
N GLU A 117 -6.14 -23.08 -11.13
CA GLU A 117 -5.48 -22.08 -11.95
C GLU A 117 -6.46 -21.20 -12.71
N LYS A 118 -7.48 -21.81 -13.32
CA LYS A 118 -8.55 -21.10 -14.05
C LYS A 118 -9.56 -20.41 -13.15
N PHE A 119 -9.55 -20.66 -11.83
CA PHE A 119 -10.46 -20.00 -10.91
C PHE A 119 -10.19 -18.50 -10.84
N LYS A 120 -11.22 -17.70 -11.17
CA LYS A 120 -11.15 -16.24 -11.20
C LYS A 120 -12.11 -15.63 -10.20
N PHE A 121 -11.61 -14.72 -9.37
CA PHE A 121 -12.47 -13.86 -8.58
C PHE A 121 -13.11 -12.76 -9.44
N LYS A 122 -14.32 -12.36 -9.09
CA LYS A 122 -14.95 -11.18 -9.69
C LYS A 122 -14.14 -9.94 -9.30
N GLN A 123 -13.84 -9.10 -10.29
CA GLN A 123 -13.19 -7.81 -10.03
C GLN A 123 -14.14 -6.93 -9.23
N THR A 124 -13.62 -6.34 -8.16
CA THR A 124 -14.33 -5.33 -7.40
C THR A 124 -13.77 -3.96 -7.77
N PRO A 125 -14.61 -2.97 -8.08
CA PRO A 125 -14.14 -1.62 -8.34
C PRO A 125 -13.32 -1.12 -7.16
N ARG A 126 -12.10 -0.66 -7.43
CA ARG A 126 -11.30 0.00 -6.40
C ARG A 126 -11.89 1.39 -6.15
N ASN A 127 -12.24 1.69 -4.92
CA ASN A 127 -12.61 3.05 -4.54
C ASN A 127 -11.37 3.94 -4.46
N THR A 128 -10.84 4.31 -5.63
CA THR A 128 -9.64 5.14 -5.76
C THR A 128 -10.05 6.57 -6.03
N LYS A 129 -10.56 7.26 -4.99
CA LYS A 129 -10.91 8.68 -5.11
C LYS A 129 -9.67 9.56 -5.04
N VAL A 130 -9.68 10.67 -5.79
CA VAL A 130 -8.74 11.80 -5.73
C VAL A 130 -9.48 13.08 -5.48
N TYR A 131 -8.81 14.09 -4.95
CA TYR A 131 -9.35 15.44 -4.87
C TYR A 131 -9.27 16.11 -6.23
N LYS A 132 -10.32 16.81 -6.63
CA LYS A 132 -10.27 17.70 -7.78
C LYS A 132 -9.35 18.89 -7.51
N VAL A 133 -8.89 19.58 -8.55
CA VAL A 133 -8.00 20.75 -8.40
C VAL A 133 -8.59 21.80 -7.47
N SER A 134 -9.87 22.15 -7.66
CA SER A 134 -10.57 23.10 -6.81
C SER A 134 -10.68 22.66 -5.34
N GLU A 135 -10.96 21.37 -5.11
CA GLU A 135 -10.99 20.80 -3.75
C GLU A 135 -9.61 20.88 -3.09
N ALA A 136 -8.54 20.53 -3.81
CA ALA A 136 -7.16 20.60 -3.31
C ALA A 136 -6.75 22.05 -3.00
N GLN A 137 -7.11 23.00 -3.87
CA GLN A 137 -6.89 24.42 -3.62
C GLN A 137 -7.63 24.89 -2.35
N LYS A 138 -8.91 24.50 -2.20
CA LYS A 138 -9.71 24.84 -1.03
C LYS A 138 -9.12 24.26 0.26
N ILE A 139 -8.67 23.00 0.21
CA ILE A 139 -7.99 22.33 1.32
C ILE A 139 -6.73 23.10 1.72
N LEU A 140 -5.87 23.44 0.75
CA LEU A 140 -4.63 24.15 1.03
C LEU A 140 -4.86 25.60 1.48
N SER A 141 -5.83 26.32 0.93
CA SER A 141 -6.08 27.72 1.27
C SER A 141 -6.70 27.91 2.66
N LEU A 142 -7.57 26.98 3.09
CA LEU A 142 -8.33 27.12 4.34
C LEU A 142 -7.71 26.38 5.54
N SER A 143 -6.78 25.45 5.30
CA SER A 143 -6.07 24.76 6.40
C SER A 143 -5.15 25.72 7.16
N LYS A 144 -4.96 25.47 8.46
CA LYS A 144 -4.19 26.31 9.38
C LYS A 144 -3.25 25.50 10.26
N GLY A 145 -2.27 26.17 10.85
CA GLY A 145 -1.33 25.58 11.81
C GLY A 145 -0.61 24.36 11.26
N TRP A 146 -0.37 23.37 12.10
CA TRP A 146 0.33 22.15 11.72
C TRP A 146 -0.40 21.34 10.62
N LEU A 147 -1.76 21.38 10.61
CA LEU A 147 -2.53 20.68 9.59
C LEU A 147 -2.27 21.26 8.19
N LYS A 148 -2.06 22.58 8.08
CA LYS A 148 -1.64 23.24 6.84
C LYS A 148 -0.32 22.67 6.34
N VAL A 149 0.68 22.60 7.20
CA VAL A 149 2.01 22.05 6.84
C VAL A 149 1.89 20.59 6.43
N PHE A 150 1.12 19.80 7.17
CA PHE A 150 0.90 18.39 6.87
C PHE A 150 0.24 18.17 5.50
N LEU A 151 -0.81 18.96 5.20
CA LEU A 151 -1.53 18.87 3.93
C LEU A 151 -0.73 19.43 2.76
N GLU A 152 0.05 20.47 2.99
CA GLU A 152 1.01 21.03 2.02
C GLU A 152 2.00 19.93 1.56
N LEU A 153 2.67 19.27 2.51
CA LEU A 153 3.63 18.21 2.22
C LEU A 153 2.97 16.99 1.57
N SER A 154 1.75 16.66 1.99
CA SER A 154 1.02 15.51 1.44
C SER A 154 0.48 15.75 0.03
N LEU A 155 -0.01 16.96 -0.28
CA LEU A 155 -0.63 17.32 -1.57
C LEU A 155 0.38 17.79 -2.60
N LYS A 156 1.44 18.50 -2.19
CA LYS A 156 2.43 19.06 -3.15
C LYS A 156 3.61 18.12 -3.42
N TYR A 157 3.89 17.17 -2.51
CA TYR A 157 5.02 16.23 -2.67
C TYR A 157 4.59 14.77 -2.62
N GLY A 158 3.31 14.52 -2.43
CA GLY A 158 2.78 13.17 -2.45
C GLY A 158 3.35 12.24 -1.37
N LEU A 159 3.76 12.75 -0.21
CA LEU A 159 4.30 11.93 0.87
C LEU A 159 3.29 10.86 1.30
N ARG A 160 3.79 9.65 1.62
CA ARG A 160 2.95 8.67 2.30
C ARG A 160 2.60 9.20 3.69
N THR A 161 1.41 8.92 4.16
CA THR A 161 0.96 9.42 5.48
C THR A 161 1.94 9.07 6.60
N GLY A 162 2.49 7.85 6.60
CA GLY A 162 3.49 7.43 7.57
C GLY A 162 4.81 8.17 7.45
N GLU A 163 5.24 8.52 6.22
CA GLU A 163 6.43 9.33 5.98
C GLU A 163 6.21 10.74 6.55
N ALA A 164 5.08 11.38 6.22
CA ALA A 164 4.75 12.71 6.74
C ALA A 164 4.73 12.75 8.27
N ILE A 165 4.09 11.76 8.92
CA ILE A 165 4.07 11.66 10.40
C ILE A 165 5.48 11.47 10.98
N GLY A 166 6.37 10.80 10.25
CA GLY A 166 7.73 10.46 10.67
C GLY A 166 8.76 11.56 10.44
N LEU A 167 8.38 12.75 9.97
CA LEU A 167 9.30 13.85 9.72
C LEU A 167 9.79 14.51 11.01
N LYS A 168 11.08 14.83 11.02
CA LYS A 168 11.74 15.65 12.02
C LYS A 168 12.21 16.95 11.40
N TRP A 169 12.46 17.97 12.21
CA TRP A 169 13.07 19.19 11.74
C TRP A 169 14.45 18.99 11.13
N SER A 170 15.21 18.03 11.66
CA SER A 170 16.53 17.65 11.12
C SER A 170 16.49 17.03 9.72
N ASP A 171 15.31 16.67 9.21
CA ASP A 171 15.15 16.14 7.86
C ASP A 171 15.09 17.26 6.80
N PHE A 172 15.07 18.52 7.24
CA PHE A 172 14.95 19.70 6.36
C PHE A 172 16.24 20.49 6.32
N ASP A 173 16.73 20.77 5.12
CA ASP A 173 17.70 21.82 4.86
C ASP A 173 16.96 22.98 4.18
N LEU A 174 16.46 23.92 5.02
CA LEU A 174 15.65 25.05 4.53
C LEU A 174 16.49 26.14 3.85
N GLU A 175 17.83 26.10 3.97
CA GLU A 175 18.73 27.00 3.26
C GLU A 175 18.95 26.53 1.83
N ARG A 176 19.19 25.22 1.65
CA ARG A 176 19.37 24.62 0.33
C ARG A 176 18.05 24.19 -0.31
N GLY A 177 16.94 24.19 0.44
CA GLY A 177 15.61 23.86 -0.05
C GLY A 177 15.36 22.36 -0.21
N TYR A 178 15.85 21.50 0.68
CA TYR A 178 15.66 20.05 0.63
C TYR A 178 14.85 19.49 1.78
N LEU A 179 14.19 18.38 1.48
CA LEU A 179 13.59 17.47 2.44
C LEU A 179 14.18 16.08 2.21
N GLN A 180 14.78 15.49 3.23
CA GLN A 180 15.20 14.08 3.24
C GLN A 180 14.08 13.20 3.78
N VAL A 181 13.56 12.29 2.96
CA VAL A 181 12.53 11.32 3.37
C VAL A 181 13.18 9.96 3.54
N HIS A 182 13.34 9.50 4.78
CA HIS A 182 13.95 8.21 5.09
C HIS A 182 13.24 7.46 6.23
N ARG A 183 12.23 8.07 6.84
CA ARG A 183 11.54 7.54 8.02
C ARG A 183 10.05 7.46 7.81
N SER A 184 9.42 6.49 8.46
CA SER A 184 7.95 6.43 8.51
C SER A 184 7.46 5.92 9.86
N ILE A 185 6.28 6.38 10.29
CA ILE A 185 5.59 5.88 11.48
C ILE A 185 4.30 5.19 11.07
N SER A 186 4.13 3.95 11.54
CA SER A 186 2.90 3.19 11.36
C SER A 186 2.58 2.40 12.61
N LYS A 187 1.36 2.56 13.14
CA LYS A 187 0.89 1.88 14.36
C LYS A 187 1.85 2.03 15.55
N GLY A 188 2.45 3.19 15.69
CA GLY A 188 3.39 3.51 16.77
C GLY A 188 4.80 2.97 16.58
N ARG A 189 5.10 2.33 15.45
CA ARG A 189 6.44 1.85 15.11
C ARG A 189 7.10 2.82 14.16
N ILE A 190 8.35 3.14 14.49
CA ILE A 190 9.22 3.94 13.64
C ILE A 190 10.01 2.97 12.77
N SER A 191 9.91 3.12 11.46
CA SER A 191 10.78 2.47 10.49
C SER A 191 11.71 3.52 9.93
N ASP A 192 12.99 3.39 10.20
CA ASP A 192 14.04 4.23 9.65
C ASP A 192 14.86 3.40 8.65
N VAL A 193 14.91 3.86 7.41
CA VAL A 193 15.48 3.09 6.29
C VAL A 193 16.91 3.51 6.00
N SER A 194 17.47 4.46 6.77
CA SER A 194 18.89 4.77 6.68
C SER A 194 19.77 3.54 7.00
N ALA A 195 19.21 2.52 7.70
CA ALA A 195 19.90 1.33 8.16
C ALA A 195 19.58 0.03 7.40
N ILE A 196 18.57 0.00 6.49
CA ILE A 196 18.14 -1.25 5.84
C ILE A 196 17.98 -1.04 4.34
N VAL A 197 18.94 -1.54 3.57
CA VAL A 197 18.87 -1.61 2.10
C VAL A 197 17.89 -2.71 1.71
N HIS A 198 16.63 -2.40 1.60
CA HIS A 198 15.69 -3.22 0.84
C HIS A 198 15.66 -2.72 -0.60
N GLU A 199 16.23 -3.48 -1.51
CA GLU A 199 16.37 -3.18 -2.96
C GLU A 199 15.07 -2.76 -3.68
N ASN A 200 13.90 -2.97 -3.08
CA ASN A 200 12.61 -2.79 -3.74
C ASN A 200 11.74 -1.61 -3.22
N LYS A 201 12.25 -0.79 -2.29
CA LYS A 201 11.49 0.37 -1.81
C LYS A 201 12.44 1.54 -1.62
N ASN A 202 12.38 2.48 -2.54
CA ASN A 202 13.13 3.74 -2.44
C ASN A 202 12.50 4.61 -1.35
N HIS A 203 12.79 4.28 -0.08
CA HIS A 203 12.31 5.01 1.09
C HIS A 203 13.26 6.13 1.49
N ASN A 204 14.50 6.10 1.01
CA ASN A 204 15.48 7.14 1.25
C ASN A 204 15.59 7.98 -0.03
N ARG A 205 15.08 9.22 0.02
CA ARG A 205 15.08 10.14 -1.11
C ARG A 205 15.12 11.59 -0.67
N GLU A 206 15.72 12.41 -1.49
CA GLU A 206 15.70 13.86 -1.36
C GLU A 206 14.59 14.44 -2.23
N ILE A 207 13.92 15.46 -1.71
CA ILE A 207 12.87 16.18 -2.41
C ILE A 207 13.18 17.67 -2.34
N PHE A 208 13.22 18.34 -3.50
CA PHE A 208 13.32 19.79 -3.55
C PHE A 208 12.01 20.43 -3.11
N LEU A 209 12.12 21.39 -2.21
CA LEU A 209 10.97 22.13 -1.69
C LEU A 209 10.71 23.38 -2.54
N PHE A 210 9.44 23.66 -2.76
CA PHE A 210 9.01 24.90 -3.40
C PHE A 210 9.25 26.08 -2.47
N PRO A 211 9.58 27.28 -3.00
CA PRO A 211 9.87 28.46 -2.19
C PRO A 211 8.77 28.77 -1.16
N GLU A 212 7.51 28.72 -1.57
CA GLU A 212 6.36 28.96 -0.69
C GLU A 212 6.22 27.91 0.43
N THR A 213 6.68 26.69 0.20
CA THR A 213 6.69 25.63 1.25
C THR A 213 7.82 25.89 2.24
N ILE A 214 8.98 26.38 1.79
CA ILE A 214 10.09 26.80 2.65
C ILE A 214 9.64 27.93 3.56
N ASP A 215 8.97 28.95 3.02
CA ASP A 215 8.46 30.09 3.79
C ASP A 215 7.42 29.65 4.83
N LEU A 216 6.53 28.73 4.44
CA LEU A 216 5.56 28.12 5.36
C LEU A 216 6.25 27.38 6.51
N LEU A 217 7.29 26.59 6.21
CA LEU A 217 8.04 25.82 7.21
C LEU A 217 8.82 26.74 8.14
N LYS A 218 9.48 27.77 7.62
CA LYS A 218 10.16 28.79 8.44
C LYS A 218 9.18 29.50 9.37
N SER A 219 8.02 29.91 8.86
CA SER A 219 6.97 30.51 9.68
C SER A 219 6.46 29.54 10.75
N TYR A 220 6.28 28.28 10.42
CA TYR A 220 5.82 27.26 11.36
C TYR A 220 6.86 26.94 12.45
N ALA A 221 8.14 26.93 12.12
CA ALA A 221 9.23 26.72 13.07
C ALA A 221 9.25 27.73 14.22
N ASN A 222 8.86 29.00 13.95
CA ASN A 222 8.77 30.04 14.97
C ASN A 222 7.76 29.73 16.09
N PHE A 223 6.79 28.85 15.82
CA PHE A 223 5.79 28.43 16.83
C PHE A 223 6.17 27.14 17.58
N ARG A 224 7.23 26.44 17.12
CA ARG A 224 7.66 25.13 17.64
C ARG A 224 9.20 24.97 17.63
N PRO A 225 9.95 25.89 18.26
CA PRO A 225 11.41 25.92 18.10
C PRO A 225 12.13 24.71 18.74
N ASP A 226 11.53 24.09 19.77
CA ASP A 226 12.16 23.03 20.56
C ASP A 226 11.67 21.62 20.21
N ASP A 227 10.75 21.48 19.26
CA ASP A 227 10.22 20.18 18.87
C ASP A 227 11.23 19.44 17.96
N GLU A 228 11.60 18.21 18.31
CA GLU A 228 12.38 17.33 17.45
C GLU A 228 11.56 16.90 16.21
N TRP A 229 10.28 16.57 16.44
CA TRP A 229 9.35 16.09 15.41
C TRP A 229 8.56 17.23 14.79
N LEU A 230 8.40 17.18 13.46
CA LEU A 230 7.61 18.20 12.74
C LEU A 230 6.15 18.21 13.20
N PHE A 231 5.58 17.03 13.47
CA PHE A 231 4.19 16.89 13.89
C PHE A 231 4.09 16.13 15.22
N VAL A 232 3.61 16.82 16.23
CA VAL A 232 3.43 16.27 17.58
C VAL A 232 1.97 16.28 18.00
N SER A 233 1.58 15.30 18.79
CA SER A 233 0.30 15.26 19.50
C SER A 233 0.30 16.24 20.67
N LYS A 234 -0.83 16.33 21.37
CA LYS A 234 -0.94 17.16 22.57
C LYS A 234 0.07 16.82 23.65
N ASP A 235 0.56 15.60 23.66
CA ASP A 235 1.54 15.09 24.65
C ASP A 235 3.01 15.35 24.21
N GLY A 236 3.25 16.16 23.16
CA GLY A 236 4.59 16.46 22.64
C GLY A 236 5.27 15.26 21.94
N LYS A 237 4.54 14.17 21.69
CA LYS A 237 5.07 12.97 21.02
C LYS A 237 4.57 12.91 19.57
N PRO A 238 5.32 12.26 18.66
CA PRO A 238 4.86 12.09 17.29
C PRO A 238 3.53 11.31 17.26
N PHE A 239 2.71 11.58 16.27
CA PHE A 239 1.48 10.82 16.05
C PHE A 239 1.81 9.34 15.81
N LYS A 240 1.14 8.43 16.53
CA LYS A 240 1.38 6.99 16.41
C LYS A 240 0.82 6.39 15.11
N ASN A 241 -0.21 7.02 14.54
CA ASN A 241 -0.87 6.53 13.33
C ASN A 241 -1.71 7.62 12.66
N ALA A 242 -2.06 7.37 11.41
CA ALA A 242 -2.91 8.26 10.62
C ALA A 242 -4.34 8.39 11.15
N LYS A 243 -4.84 7.39 11.89
CA LYS A 243 -6.23 7.37 12.36
C LYS A 243 -6.55 8.57 13.24
N THR A 244 -5.66 8.91 14.17
CA THR A 244 -5.83 10.08 15.03
C THR A 244 -5.93 11.37 14.23
N ILE A 245 -5.07 11.55 13.21
CA ILE A 245 -5.10 12.72 12.33
C ILE A 245 -6.43 12.76 11.56
N VAL A 246 -6.86 11.62 11.03
CA VAL A 246 -8.10 11.54 10.25
C VAL A 246 -9.32 11.86 11.11
N ASP A 247 -9.46 11.18 12.25
CA ASP A 247 -10.70 11.21 13.04
C ASP A 247 -10.88 12.55 13.77
N PHE A 248 -9.78 13.16 14.25
CA PHE A 248 -9.86 14.36 15.10
C PHE A 248 -9.48 15.67 14.41
N HIS A 249 -8.88 15.61 13.20
CA HIS A 249 -8.40 16.83 12.55
C HIS A 249 -8.83 16.91 11.09
N PHE A 250 -8.52 15.88 10.27
CA PHE A 250 -8.71 15.98 8.84
C PHE A 250 -10.18 15.88 8.41
N ARG A 251 -10.92 14.90 8.96
CA ARG A 251 -12.35 14.75 8.64
C ARG A 251 -13.17 15.93 9.12
N PRO A 252 -13.07 16.39 10.40
CA PRO A 252 -13.79 17.58 10.84
C PRO A 252 -13.46 18.82 10.02
N PHE A 253 -12.18 19.02 9.66
CA PHE A 253 -11.77 20.11 8.81
C PHE A 253 -12.43 20.04 7.42
N LEU A 254 -12.48 18.88 6.78
CA LEU A 254 -13.13 18.72 5.48
C LEU A 254 -14.65 18.99 5.55
N GLU A 255 -15.29 18.56 6.62
CA GLU A 255 -16.70 18.83 6.89
C GLU A 255 -16.94 20.34 7.03
N GLU A 256 -16.11 21.04 7.80
CA GLU A 256 -16.17 22.51 7.98
C GLU A 256 -16.07 23.26 6.66
N ILE A 257 -15.14 22.84 5.78
CA ILE A 257 -14.95 23.49 4.49
C ILE A 257 -15.85 22.95 3.37
N GLY A 258 -16.77 22.00 3.66
CA GLY A 258 -17.68 21.43 2.68
C GLY A 258 -17.00 20.65 1.55
N VAL A 259 -15.94 19.91 1.86
CA VAL A 259 -15.25 19.00 0.93
C VAL A 259 -15.54 17.55 1.32
N GLU A 260 -15.96 16.72 0.34
CA GLU A 260 -16.22 15.31 0.59
C GLU A 260 -14.96 14.60 1.13
N TYR A 261 -15.12 13.87 2.24
CA TYR A 261 -14.02 13.07 2.78
C TYR A 261 -13.58 11.99 1.79
N LYS A 262 -12.31 12.02 1.47
CA LYS A 262 -11.57 10.94 0.82
C LYS A 262 -10.44 10.52 1.76
N THR A 263 -9.99 9.27 1.67
CA THR A 263 -8.93 8.80 2.59
C THR A 263 -7.73 9.75 2.59
N LEU A 264 -7.02 9.85 3.70
CA LEU A 264 -5.81 10.71 3.76
C LEU A 264 -4.78 10.33 2.67
N TYR A 265 -4.75 9.05 2.27
CA TYR A 265 -3.93 8.59 1.14
C TYR A 265 -4.39 9.18 -0.23
N ALA A 266 -5.61 9.73 -0.30
CA ALA A 266 -6.08 10.42 -1.50
C ALA A 266 -5.25 11.68 -1.81
N THR A 267 -4.65 12.34 -0.81
CA THR A 267 -3.75 13.50 -1.04
C THR A 267 -2.58 13.12 -1.94
N ARG A 268 -1.91 12.00 -1.63
CA ARG A 268 -0.82 11.47 -2.46
C ARG A 268 -1.30 11.03 -3.85
N ARG A 269 -2.47 10.39 -3.93
CA ARG A 269 -3.04 10.02 -5.23
C ARG A 269 -3.36 11.25 -6.07
N THR A 270 -3.85 12.29 -5.43
CA THR A 270 -4.12 13.59 -6.09
C THR A 270 -2.84 14.18 -6.67
N TYR A 271 -1.76 14.25 -5.89
CA TYR A 271 -0.45 14.69 -6.38
C TYR A 271 -0.01 13.92 -7.61
N VAL A 272 0.05 12.59 -7.51
CA VAL A 272 0.51 11.75 -8.62
C VAL A 272 -0.39 11.89 -9.84
N SER A 273 -1.71 11.94 -9.65
CA SER A 273 -2.65 12.11 -10.77
C SER A 273 -2.53 13.48 -11.44
N MET A 274 -2.35 14.56 -10.67
CA MET A 274 -2.12 15.90 -11.22
C MET A 274 -0.81 15.97 -12.00
N MET A 275 0.28 15.41 -11.46
CA MET A 275 1.57 15.39 -12.14
C MET A 275 1.54 14.53 -13.40
N ASN A 276 0.94 13.33 -13.34
CA ASN A 276 0.81 12.43 -14.48
C ASN A 276 -0.02 13.02 -15.63
N GLN A 277 -0.95 13.92 -15.31
CA GLN A 277 -1.75 14.64 -16.32
C GLN A 277 -1.05 15.89 -16.86
N SER A 278 0.08 16.28 -16.28
CA SER A 278 0.93 17.35 -16.82
C SER A 278 1.75 16.83 -18.00
N SER A 279 1.83 17.59 -19.08
CA SER A 279 2.71 17.28 -20.21
C SER A 279 4.18 17.66 -19.97
N LYS A 280 4.46 18.34 -18.85
CA LYS A 280 5.77 18.93 -18.52
C LYS A 280 6.58 18.12 -17.50
N VAL A 281 5.98 17.07 -16.93
CA VAL A 281 6.62 16.24 -15.88
C VAL A 281 6.72 14.82 -16.38
N SER A 282 7.91 14.24 -16.31
CA SER A 282 8.11 12.85 -16.72
C SER A 282 7.57 11.87 -15.67
N LEU A 283 7.30 10.64 -16.09
CA LEU A 283 6.88 9.57 -15.18
C LEU A 283 7.99 9.24 -14.17
N GLU A 284 9.24 9.31 -14.61
CA GLU A 284 10.43 9.08 -13.79
C GLU A 284 10.55 10.11 -12.68
N ASP A 285 10.34 11.40 -12.98
CA ASP A 285 10.36 12.48 -11.97
C ASP A 285 9.28 12.26 -10.92
N ILE A 286 8.06 11.86 -11.34
CA ILE A 286 6.99 11.53 -10.41
C ILE A 286 7.37 10.35 -9.52
N GLN A 287 7.95 9.29 -10.10
CA GLN A 287 8.37 8.10 -9.38
C GLN A 287 9.46 8.42 -8.35
N GLU A 288 10.41 9.28 -8.70
CA GLU A 288 11.48 9.72 -7.82
C GLU A 288 10.92 10.46 -6.59
N VAL A 289 10.12 11.50 -6.81
CA VAL A 289 9.51 12.28 -5.72
C VAL A 289 8.68 11.41 -4.78
N VAL A 290 7.85 10.51 -5.33
CA VAL A 290 6.98 9.66 -4.50
C VAL A 290 7.66 8.40 -3.99
N GLY A 291 8.90 8.09 -4.40
CA GLY A 291 9.62 6.88 -3.99
C GLY A 291 8.95 5.61 -4.51
N HIS A 292 8.65 5.57 -5.79
CA HIS A 292 8.32 4.34 -6.53
C HIS A 292 9.56 3.82 -7.25
N VAL A 293 9.67 2.50 -7.37
CA VAL A 293 10.74 1.89 -8.16
C VAL A 293 10.63 2.34 -9.62
N LYS A 294 11.74 2.77 -10.23
CA LYS A 294 11.79 3.15 -11.64
C LYS A 294 11.26 2.02 -12.53
N GLY A 295 10.42 2.36 -13.49
CA GLY A 295 9.76 1.38 -14.36
C GLY A 295 8.58 0.63 -13.72
N SER A 296 8.23 0.90 -12.47
CA SER A 296 7.07 0.30 -11.83
C SER A 296 5.77 0.76 -12.47
N SER A 297 4.93 -0.20 -12.86
CA SER A 297 3.56 0.08 -13.36
C SER A 297 2.59 0.60 -12.28
N VAL A 298 3.03 0.72 -11.03
CA VAL A 298 2.20 1.21 -9.93
C VAL A 298 1.74 2.63 -10.18
N THR A 299 2.63 3.50 -10.67
CA THR A 299 2.32 4.90 -10.95
C THR A 299 1.27 5.05 -12.05
N THR A 300 1.36 4.27 -13.12
CA THR A 300 0.41 4.32 -14.23
C THR A 300 -0.90 3.61 -13.91
N LYS A 301 -0.85 2.39 -13.36
CA LYS A 301 -2.05 1.58 -13.14
C LYS A 301 -2.97 2.07 -12.01
N HIS A 302 -2.40 2.74 -11.01
CA HIS A 302 -3.15 3.10 -9.81
C HIS A 302 -3.41 4.58 -9.63
N TYR A 303 -2.78 5.43 -10.46
CA TYR A 303 -2.82 6.87 -10.30
C TYR A 303 -3.23 7.65 -11.56
N ASP A 304 -3.62 6.94 -12.62
CA ASP A 304 -4.25 7.58 -13.78
C ASP A 304 -5.74 7.86 -13.47
N LEU A 305 -5.95 8.80 -12.54
CA LEU A 305 -7.27 9.18 -12.06
C LEU A 305 -7.60 10.59 -12.51
N ASP A 306 -8.82 10.78 -12.98
CA ASP A 306 -9.29 12.08 -13.43
C ASP A 306 -9.47 13.06 -12.27
N CYS A 307 -8.48 13.92 -12.05
CA CYS A 307 -8.51 14.99 -11.06
C CYS A 307 -8.76 16.38 -11.67
N LEU A 308 -8.75 16.49 -13.01
CA LEU A 308 -8.98 17.75 -13.71
C LEU A 308 -10.47 18.04 -13.88
N GLU A 309 -10.86 19.28 -13.66
CA GLU A 309 -12.16 19.80 -14.07
C GLU A 309 -12.16 20.15 -15.57
N ASP A 310 -13.34 20.32 -16.16
CA ASP A 310 -13.49 20.53 -17.60
C ASP A 310 -12.72 21.77 -18.10
N VAL A 311 -12.65 22.83 -17.29
CA VAL A 311 -11.85 24.03 -17.61
C VAL A 311 -10.36 23.70 -17.78
N HIS A 312 -9.81 22.82 -16.94
CA HIS A 312 -8.41 22.40 -17.03
C HIS A 312 -8.18 21.49 -18.23
N LYS A 313 -9.17 20.63 -18.54
CA LYS A 313 -9.12 19.75 -19.72
C LYS A 313 -9.14 20.55 -21.01
N GLN A 314 -9.97 21.61 -21.08
CA GLN A 314 -10.00 22.52 -22.22
C GLN A 314 -8.66 23.23 -22.42
N LYS A 315 -8.08 23.83 -21.36
CA LYS A 315 -6.76 24.47 -21.46
C LYS A 315 -5.69 23.51 -21.96
N LYS A 316 -5.69 22.27 -21.45
CA LYS A 316 -4.75 21.23 -21.90
C LYS A 316 -4.96 20.86 -23.36
N ALA A 317 -6.21 20.81 -23.84
CA ALA A 317 -6.51 20.58 -25.24
C ALA A 317 -6.03 21.71 -26.13
N GLU A 318 -6.22 22.97 -25.70
CA GLU A 318 -5.71 24.15 -26.39
C GLU A 318 -4.18 24.19 -26.48
N GLU A 319 -3.48 23.86 -25.36
CA GLU A 319 -2.01 23.76 -25.37
C GLU A 319 -1.52 22.67 -26.35
N LYS A 320 -2.17 21.49 -26.36
CA LYS A 320 -1.84 20.43 -27.30
C LYS A 320 -2.08 20.86 -28.75
N SER A 321 -3.17 21.56 -29.02
CA SER A 321 -3.48 22.08 -30.34
C SER A 321 -2.39 23.08 -30.82
N LYS A 322 -1.96 23.99 -29.96
CA LYS A 322 -0.87 24.94 -30.27
C LYS A 322 0.44 24.23 -30.60
N ILE A 323 0.80 23.21 -29.79
CA ILE A 323 2.03 22.42 -30.04
C ILE A 323 1.90 21.68 -31.38
N PHE A 324 0.78 21.04 -31.64
CA PHE A 324 0.54 20.28 -32.87
C PHE A 324 0.59 21.18 -34.11
N ASN A 325 -0.06 22.36 -34.05
CA ASN A 325 -0.04 23.31 -35.14
C ASN A 325 1.37 23.87 -35.39
N ALA A 326 2.12 24.15 -34.33
CA ALA A 326 3.51 24.60 -34.44
C ALA A 326 4.40 23.54 -35.12
N LEU A 327 4.21 22.24 -34.80
CA LEU A 327 4.95 21.14 -35.43
C LEU A 327 4.59 20.96 -36.91
N LEU A 328 3.36 21.26 -37.33
CA LEU A 328 2.92 21.19 -38.70
C LEU A 328 3.12 22.49 -39.50
N HIS A 329 3.68 23.53 -38.85
CA HIS A 329 3.81 24.88 -39.46
C HIS A 329 2.47 25.44 -39.96
N ILE A 330 1.36 25.10 -39.30
CA ILE A 330 0.01 25.62 -39.56
C ILE A 330 -0.20 26.82 -38.63
N ALA A 331 -0.55 27.97 -39.19
CA ALA A 331 -0.82 29.20 -38.45
C ALA A 331 -2.16 29.16 -37.70
#